data_0d201b02010749d543371ddc6ec11ca5
#
_entry.id   0d201b02010749d543371ddc6ec11ca5
#
_cell.length_a   1.000
_cell.length_b   1.000
_cell.length_c   1.000
_cell.angle_alpha   90.00
_cell.angle_beta   90.00
_cell.angle_gamma   90.00
#
_symmetry.space_group_name_H-M   'P 1'
#
loop_
_entity.id
_entity.type
_entity.pdbx_description
1 polymer ?
#
loop_
_entity_poly.entity_id
_entity_poly.type
_entity_poly.pdbx_seq_one_letter_code
_entity_poly.pdbx_strand_id
1 'polypeptide(L)'
;MSAEALTEKDKADIKTAALIGVDYLAVSFPRCGEDLNYARRLARDAGCDAKIVAKVERAEAVCSQDAMDDIILASDVVMVARGDLGVEIGAPELVGIQKALIRRARQLNRAVITATQMMESMITNPMPTRAEVMDVANAVLDGTDAVMLSAETAAGQYPSETVAAMARVCLGAEKIPSINVSKHRLDVQFDNVEEAIAMSAMYAANHLKGVTAIITMTESGRTALMTSRISSGLPIFAMSRHERTLNLTALYRGVTPVHFDSANDGVAAASEAVNLLRDKGYLMSGDLVIVTQGDVMSTWVLLIHAYFNGRVSTLPDAAKTPHRPTVQ
;
A
#
# COMPACT_ATOMS: atom_id res chain seq x y z
N MET A 1 1.98 -29.37 -24.52
CA MET A 1 1.47 -28.12 -25.14
C MET A 1 1.43 -27.08 -24.04
N SER A 2 2.28 -26.04 -24.10
CA SER A 2 2.16 -24.94 -23.13
C SER A 2 0.91 -24.13 -23.50
N ALA A 3 -0.06 -24.08 -22.58
CA ALA A 3 -1.21 -23.19 -22.74
C ALA A 3 -0.67 -21.74 -22.91
N GLU A 4 -1.32 -20.97 -23.79
CA GLU A 4 -1.02 -19.54 -23.88
C GLU A 4 -1.26 -18.86 -22.53
N ALA A 5 -0.46 -17.83 -22.21
CA ALA A 5 -0.60 -17.08 -20.97
C ALA A 5 -1.96 -16.39 -20.83
N LEU A 6 -2.53 -15.94 -21.95
CA LEU A 6 -3.84 -15.33 -22.05
C LEU A 6 -4.64 -16.00 -23.17
N THR A 7 -5.82 -16.50 -22.81
CA THR A 7 -6.75 -17.09 -23.77
C THR A 7 -7.45 -16.01 -24.61
N GLU A 8 -8.13 -16.42 -25.70
CA GLU A 8 -8.95 -15.48 -26.50
C GLU A 8 -10.07 -14.84 -25.64
N LYS A 9 -10.57 -15.58 -24.64
CA LYS A 9 -11.55 -15.05 -23.68
C LYS A 9 -10.89 -13.93 -22.83
N ASP A 10 -9.69 -14.15 -22.30
CA ASP A 10 -8.99 -13.15 -21.50
C ASP A 10 -8.73 -11.88 -22.30
N LYS A 11 -8.36 -12.00 -23.59
CA LYS A 11 -8.21 -10.87 -24.50
C LYS A 11 -9.50 -10.10 -24.74
N ALA A 12 -10.65 -10.80 -24.79
CA ALA A 12 -11.97 -10.18 -24.88
C ALA A 12 -12.36 -9.50 -23.54
N ASP A 13 -12.07 -10.14 -22.42
CA ASP A 13 -12.34 -9.60 -21.08
C ASP A 13 -11.51 -8.33 -20.79
N ILE A 14 -10.28 -8.24 -21.30
CA ILE A 14 -9.45 -7.01 -21.22
C ILE A 14 -10.16 -5.83 -21.92
N LYS A 15 -10.80 -6.05 -23.07
CA LYS A 15 -11.57 -5.00 -23.75
C LYS A 15 -12.78 -4.57 -22.92
N THR A 16 -13.43 -5.52 -22.27
CA THR A 16 -14.55 -5.23 -21.35
C THR A 16 -14.06 -4.44 -20.14
N ALA A 17 -12.92 -4.82 -19.56
CA ALA A 17 -12.30 -4.10 -18.46
C ALA A 17 -11.95 -2.63 -18.85
N ALA A 18 -11.50 -2.42 -20.09
CA ALA A 18 -11.25 -1.08 -20.63
C ALA A 18 -12.55 -0.25 -20.71
N LEU A 19 -13.65 -0.84 -21.14
CA LEU A 19 -14.95 -0.16 -21.20
C LEU A 19 -15.49 0.18 -19.80
N ILE A 20 -15.25 -0.67 -18.82
CA ILE A 20 -15.64 -0.45 -17.41
C ILE A 20 -14.77 0.64 -16.76
N GLY A 21 -13.52 0.82 -17.23
CA GLY A 21 -12.56 1.76 -16.65
C GLY A 21 -11.97 1.27 -15.32
N VAL A 22 -11.56 -0.01 -15.26
CA VAL A 22 -11.00 -0.60 -14.04
C VAL A 22 -9.68 0.05 -13.65
N ASP A 23 -9.43 0.20 -12.35
CA ASP A 23 -8.17 0.72 -11.82
C ASP A 23 -7.08 -0.35 -11.78
N TYR A 24 -7.45 -1.60 -11.52
CA TYR A 24 -6.57 -2.75 -11.44
C TYR A 24 -7.08 -3.92 -12.30
N LEU A 25 -6.16 -4.56 -13.01
CA LEU A 25 -6.43 -5.76 -13.82
C LEU A 25 -5.60 -6.92 -13.26
N ALA A 26 -6.28 -7.94 -12.73
CA ALA A 26 -5.64 -9.13 -12.18
C ALA A 26 -5.43 -10.19 -13.27
N VAL A 27 -4.20 -10.67 -13.40
CA VAL A 27 -3.79 -11.71 -14.34
C VAL A 27 -3.62 -13.02 -13.58
N SER A 28 -4.40 -14.03 -13.96
CA SER A 28 -4.35 -15.37 -13.36
C SER A 28 -3.25 -16.21 -14.02
N PHE A 29 -2.59 -17.03 -13.20
CA PHE A 29 -1.61 -18.03 -13.62
C PHE A 29 -0.43 -17.50 -14.45
N PRO A 30 0.14 -16.29 -14.20
CA PRO A 30 1.33 -15.86 -14.90
C PRO A 30 2.49 -16.79 -14.55
N ARG A 31 3.29 -17.15 -15.56
CA ARG A 31 4.48 -18.01 -15.41
C ARG A 31 5.73 -17.20 -15.21
N CYS A 32 5.77 -16.01 -15.83
CA CYS A 32 6.88 -15.08 -15.81
C CYS A 32 6.41 -13.64 -16.01
N GLY A 33 7.34 -12.68 -15.87
CA GLY A 33 7.03 -11.26 -16.03
C GLY A 33 6.57 -10.88 -17.43
N GLU A 34 6.97 -11.63 -18.48
CA GLU A 34 6.52 -11.34 -19.84
C GLU A 34 5.02 -11.59 -20.03
N ASP A 35 4.43 -12.58 -19.35
CA ASP A 35 2.97 -12.81 -19.38
C ASP A 35 2.23 -11.57 -18.85
N LEU A 36 2.73 -10.93 -17.80
CA LEU A 36 2.17 -9.70 -17.23
C LEU A 36 2.38 -8.48 -18.13
N ASN A 37 3.55 -8.36 -18.73
CA ASN A 37 3.85 -7.31 -19.69
C ASN A 37 2.98 -7.43 -20.94
N TYR A 38 2.68 -8.65 -21.37
CA TYR A 38 1.76 -8.91 -22.48
C TYR A 38 0.33 -8.45 -22.14
N ALA A 39 -0.18 -8.80 -20.95
CA ALA A 39 -1.48 -8.32 -20.49
C ALA A 39 -1.53 -6.78 -20.41
N ARG A 40 -0.46 -6.14 -19.93
CA ARG A 40 -0.33 -4.68 -19.88
C ARG A 40 -0.38 -4.03 -21.26
N ARG A 41 0.31 -4.62 -22.26
CA ARG A 41 0.24 -4.13 -23.64
C ARG A 41 -1.18 -4.21 -24.19
N LEU A 42 -1.85 -5.37 -24.05
CA LEU A 42 -3.22 -5.55 -24.52
C LEU A 42 -4.20 -4.57 -23.84
N ALA A 43 -4.04 -4.33 -22.55
CA ALA A 43 -4.86 -3.35 -21.82
C ALA A 43 -4.66 -1.94 -22.39
N ARG A 44 -3.42 -1.52 -22.60
CA ARG A 44 -3.08 -0.20 -23.19
C ARG A 44 -3.61 -0.06 -24.61
N ASP A 45 -3.48 -1.10 -25.43
CA ASP A 45 -3.97 -1.11 -26.81
C ASP A 45 -5.51 -1.00 -26.85
N ALA A 46 -6.20 -1.50 -25.79
CA ALA A 46 -7.62 -1.34 -25.60
C ALA A 46 -8.04 0.02 -24.96
N GLY A 47 -7.05 0.90 -24.69
CA GLY A 47 -7.30 2.21 -24.05
C GLY A 47 -7.42 2.14 -22.52
N CYS A 48 -7.00 1.04 -21.89
CA CYS A 48 -7.00 0.86 -20.44
C CYS A 48 -5.59 0.99 -19.87
N ASP A 49 -5.39 1.96 -18.98
CA ASP A 49 -4.12 2.13 -18.27
C ASP A 49 -4.18 1.53 -16.85
N ALA A 50 -4.95 0.45 -16.66
CA ALA A 50 -5.05 -0.24 -15.38
C ALA A 50 -3.69 -0.74 -14.89
N LYS A 51 -3.52 -0.74 -13.57
CA LYS A 51 -2.39 -1.37 -12.90
C LYS A 51 -2.52 -2.88 -12.95
N ILE A 52 -1.41 -3.60 -13.15
CA ILE A 52 -1.42 -5.05 -13.26
C ILE A 52 -1.21 -5.70 -11.91
N VAL A 53 -2.14 -6.58 -11.54
CA VAL A 53 -2.02 -7.46 -10.37
C VAL A 53 -1.56 -8.84 -10.84
N ALA A 54 -0.40 -9.29 -10.39
CA ALA A 54 0.06 -10.66 -10.62
C ALA A 54 -0.57 -11.61 -9.60
N LYS A 55 -1.42 -12.52 -10.03
CA LYS A 55 -1.90 -13.61 -9.17
C LYS A 55 -0.87 -14.74 -9.17
N VAL A 56 -0.10 -14.84 -8.09
CA VAL A 56 0.92 -15.88 -7.93
C VAL A 56 0.25 -17.17 -7.51
N GLU A 57 0.12 -18.08 -8.48
CA GLU A 57 -0.64 -19.33 -8.39
C GLU A 57 0.17 -20.55 -8.82
N ARG A 58 1.36 -20.34 -9.45
CA ARG A 58 2.16 -21.40 -10.05
C ARG A 58 3.49 -21.62 -9.34
N ALA A 59 3.94 -22.87 -9.31
CA ALA A 59 5.24 -23.23 -8.76
C ALA A 59 6.40 -22.54 -9.51
N GLU A 60 6.30 -22.39 -10.83
CA GLU A 60 7.34 -21.73 -11.63
C GLU A 60 7.60 -20.28 -11.20
N ALA A 61 6.56 -19.55 -10.78
CA ALA A 61 6.67 -18.15 -10.34
C ALA A 61 7.42 -17.99 -9.00
N VAL A 62 7.62 -19.07 -8.25
CA VAL A 62 8.23 -19.06 -6.91
C VAL A 62 9.38 -20.04 -6.76
N CYS A 63 9.83 -20.68 -7.83
CA CYS A 63 10.88 -21.71 -7.80
C CYS A 63 12.27 -21.16 -7.45
N SER A 64 12.50 -19.87 -7.61
CA SER A 64 13.74 -19.18 -7.26
C SER A 64 13.48 -17.71 -6.92
N GLN A 65 14.47 -17.05 -6.31
CA GLN A 65 14.42 -15.61 -6.05
C GLN A 65 14.28 -14.81 -7.36
N ASP A 66 15.01 -15.19 -8.41
CA ASP A 66 14.97 -14.50 -9.71
C ASP A 66 13.60 -14.63 -10.36
N ALA A 67 12.94 -15.80 -10.27
CA ALA A 67 11.59 -16.00 -10.77
C ALA A 67 10.57 -15.14 -10.00
N MET A 68 10.68 -15.05 -8.69
CA MET A 68 9.85 -14.15 -7.88
C MET A 68 10.08 -12.69 -8.26
N ASP A 69 11.33 -12.27 -8.41
CA ASP A 69 11.68 -10.90 -8.77
C ASP A 69 11.16 -10.52 -10.15
N ASP A 70 11.23 -11.41 -11.13
CA ASP A 70 10.71 -11.20 -12.49
C ASP A 70 9.19 -10.91 -12.46
N ILE A 71 8.41 -11.73 -11.75
CA ILE A 71 6.96 -11.52 -11.56
C ILE A 71 6.68 -10.20 -10.81
N ILE A 72 7.39 -9.96 -9.71
CA ILE A 72 7.18 -8.78 -8.87
C ILE A 72 7.49 -7.49 -9.63
N LEU A 73 8.60 -7.45 -10.36
CA LEU A 73 9.03 -6.27 -11.11
C LEU A 73 8.11 -5.96 -12.30
N ALA A 74 7.57 -6.99 -12.95
CA ALA A 74 6.64 -6.84 -14.06
C ALA A 74 5.21 -6.42 -13.60
N SER A 75 4.88 -6.59 -12.32
CA SER A 75 3.58 -6.22 -11.76
C SER A 75 3.60 -4.87 -11.04
N ASP A 76 2.42 -4.30 -10.79
CA ASP A 76 2.22 -3.16 -9.90
C ASP A 76 1.79 -3.63 -8.50
N VAL A 77 1.10 -4.78 -8.45
CA VAL A 77 0.61 -5.43 -7.22
C VAL A 77 0.84 -6.94 -7.34
N VAL A 78 1.20 -7.57 -6.25
CA VAL A 78 1.32 -9.03 -6.15
C VAL A 78 0.15 -9.57 -5.33
N MET A 79 -0.54 -10.59 -5.82
CA MET A 79 -1.54 -11.31 -5.07
C MET A 79 -1.02 -12.72 -4.76
N VAL A 80 -0.89 -13.03 -3.48
CA VAL A 80 -0.59 -14.39 -3.01
C VAL A 80 -1.90 -15.16 -3.03
N ALA A 81 -2.16 -15.89 -4.11
CA ALA A 81 -3.38 -16.67 -4.31
C ALA A 81 -3.19 -18.09 -3.74
N ARG A 82 -3.41 -18.22 -2.43
CA ARG A 82 -2.97 -19.37 -1.63
C ARG A 82 -3.65 -20.66 -2.00
N GLY A 83 -4.89 -20.61 -2.49
CA GLY A 83 -5.63 -21.80 -2.89
C GLY A 83 -4.89 -22.60 -3.98
N ASP A 84 -4.69 -21.98 -5.14
CA ASP A 84 -4.04 -22.62 -6.28
C ASP A 84 -2.52 -22.81 -6.04
N LEU A 85 -1.85 -21.82 -5.46
CA LEU A 85 -0.43 -21.94 -5.15
C LEU A 85 -0.17 -23.10 -4.16
N GLY A 86 -1.03 -23.28 -3.16
CA GLY A 86 -0.91 -24.37 -2.20
C GLY A 86 -1.10 -25.77 -2.83
N VAL A 87 -1.87 -25.87 -3.90
CA VAL A 87 -2.00 -27.11 -4.69
C VAL A 87 -0.69 -27.38 -5.47
N GLU A 88 -0.10 -26.35 -6.03
CA GLU A 88 1.13 -26.44 -6.86
C GLU A 88 2.37 -26.80 -6.06
N ILE A 89 2.59 -26.18 -4.89
CA ILE A 89 3.82 -26.31 -4.11
C ILE A 89 3.66 -27.15 -2.82
N GLY A 90 2.43 -27.45 -2.44
CA GLY A 90 2.11 -28.09 -1.17
C GLY A 90 1.87 -27.10 -0.01
N ALA A 91 0.92 -27.43 0.85
CA ALA A 91 0.52 -26.57 1.96
C ALA A 91 1.65 -26.26 2.98
N PRO A 92 2.59 -27.19 3.31
CA PRO A 92 3.68 -26.89 4.22
C PRO A 92 4.63 -25.80 3.71
N GLU A 93 4.89 -25.76 2.40
CA GLU A 93 5.79 -24.80 1.75
C GLU A 93 5.16 -23.41 1.60
N LEU A 94 3.83 -23.38 1.52
CA LEU A 94 3.06 -22.15 1.26
C LEU A 94 3.35 -21.04 2.27
N VAL A 95 3.50 -21.37 3.55
CA VAL A 95 3.76 -20.38 4.62
C VAL A 95 5.08 -19.64 4.40
N GLY A 96 6.12 -20.38 4.04
CA GLY A 96 7.45 -19.79 3.74
C GLY A 96 7.40 -18.89 2.52
N ILE A 97 6.76 -19.35 1.46
CA ILE A 97 6.62 -18.63 0.19
C ILE A 97 5.77 -17.35 0.37
N GLN A 98 4.65 -17.41 1.10
CA GLN A 98 3.84 -16.23 1.42
C GLN A 98 4.70 -15.14 2.08
N LYS A 99 5.45 -15.50 3.11
CA LYS A 99 6.31 -14.55 3.84
C LYS A 99 7.43 -13.99 2.95
N ALA A 100 8.02 -14.81 2.10
CA ALA A 100 9.05 -14.39 1.16
C ALA A 100 8.50 -13.42 0.12
N LEU A 101 7.35 -13.73 -0.51
CA LEU A 101 6.69 -12.88 -1.49
C LEU A 101 6.28 -11.53 -0.89
N ILE A 102 5.65 -11.51 0.29
CA ILE A 102 5.24 -10.25 0.94
C ILE A 102 6.46 -9.38 1.22
N ARG A 103 7.50 -9.96 1.81
CA ARG A 103 8.74 -9.24 2.13
C ARG A 103 9.40 -8.70 0.86
N ARG A 104 9.55 -9.53 -0.16
CA ARG A 104 10.25 -9.16 -1.38
C ARG A 104 9.49 -8.14 -2.20
N ALA A 105 8.18 -8.27 -2.36
CA ALA A 105 7.35 -7.29 -3.05
C ALA A 105 7.43 -5.91 -2.38
N ARG A 106 7.41 -5.86 -1.05
CA ARG A 106 7.59 -4.61 -0.31
C ARG A 106 8.97 -3.99 -0.50
N GLN A 107 10.03 -4.81 -0.54
CA GLN A 107 11.40 -4.34 -0.84
C GLN A 107 11.48 -3.72 -2.25
N LEU A 108 10.78 -4.30 -3.21
CA LEU A 108 10.71 -3.85 -4.60
C LEU A 108 9.59 -2.81 -4.85
N ASN A 109 9.07 -2.19 -3.80
CA ASN A 109 8.05 -1.15 -3.83
C ASN A 109 6.75 -1.56 -4.55
N ARG A 110 6.29 -2.80 -4.32
CA ARG A 110 4.99 -3.28 -4.80
C ARG A 110 4.03 -3.47 -3.65
N ALA A 111 2.74 -3.26 -3.91
CA ALA A 111 1.68 -3.61 -2.98
C ALA A 111 1.42 -5.12 -3.01
N VAL A 112 0.88 -5.67 -1.92
CA VAL A 112 0.61 -7.10 -1.78
C VAL A 112 -0.81 -7.33 -1.29
N ILE A 113 -1.50 -8.27 -1.93
CA ILE A 113 -2.79 -8.79 -1.49
C ILE A 113 -2.59 -10.24 -1.05
N THR A 114 -3.02 -10.59 0.15
CA THR A 114 -3.12 -12.00 0.58
C THR A 114 -4.54 -12.47 0.39
N ALA A 115 -4.73 -13.51 -0.41
CA ALA A 115 -6.02 -13.95 -0.91
C ALA A 115 -6.27 -15.43 -0.66
N THR A 116 -7.56 -15.79 -0.74
CA THR A 116 -8.14 -17.13 -0.64
C THR A 116 -8.03 -17.78 0.74
N GLN A 117 -9.07 -18.51 1.12
CA GLN A 117 -9.16 -19.27 2.37
C GLN A 117 -8.88 -18.43 3.62
N MET A 118 -9.32 -17.17 3.64
CA MET A 118 -9.08 -16.26 4.77
C MET A 118 -10.08 -16.47 5.92
N MET A 119 -11.37 -16.58 5.60
CA MET A 119 -12.50 -16.76 6.53
C MET A 119 -13.48 -17.81 5.97
N GLU A 120 -12.98 -18.90 5.40
CA GLU A 120 -13.75 -19.86 4.61
C GLU A 120 -14.92 -20.47 5.38
N SER A 121 -14.77 -20.74 6.68
CA SER A 121 -15.87 -21.25 7.52
C SER A 121 -17.07 -20.30 7.56
N MET A 122 -16.85 -19.00 7.35
CA MET A 122 -17.91 -17.99 7.36
C MET A 122 -18.78 -18.00 6.08
N ILE A 123 -18.48 -18.84 5.09
CA ILE A 123 -19.43 -19.11 4.01
C ILE A 123 -20.76 -19.61 4.58
N THR A 124 -20.72 -20.46 5.60
CA THR A 124 -21.89 -21.08 6.23
C THR A 124 -22.07 -20.78 7.71
N ASN A 125 -21.08 -20.19 8.37
CA ASN A 125 -21.11 -19.88 9.80
C ASN A 125 -21.01 -18.37 10.06
N PRO A 126 -21.73 -17.84 11.07
CA PRO A 126 -21.73 -16.41 11.36
C PRO A 126 -20.43 -15.93 12.06
N MET A 127 -19.56 -16.85 12.48
CA MET A 127 -18.32 -16.55 13.18
C MET A 127 -17.15 -17.34 12.61
N PRO A 128 -15.94 -16.74 12.52
CA PRO A 128 -14.75 -17.43 12.05
C PRO A 128 -14.22 -18.39 13.11
N THR A 129 -13.44 -19.36 12.68
CA THR A 129 -12.63 -20.20 13.58
C THR A 129 -11.44 -19.41 14.13
N ARG A 130 -10.87 -19.88 15.25
CA ARG A 130 -9.64 -19.29 15.80
C ARG A 130 -8.45 -19.40 14.85
N ALA A 131 -8.39 -20.48 14.06
CA ALA A 131 -7.33 -20.67 13.07
C ALA A 131 -7.38 -19.59 11.98
N GLU A 132 -8.56 -19.30 11.46
CA GLU A 132 -8.77 -18.24 10.46
C GLU A 132 -8.46 -16.85 11.02
N VAL A 133 -8.86 -16.56 12.25
CA VAL A 133 -8.48 -15.31 12.93
C VAL A 133 -6.96 -15.16 13.02
N MET A 134 -6.25 -16.25 13.40
CA MET A 134 -4.79 -16.24 13.47
C MET A 134 -4.14 -16.14 12.10
N ASP A 135 -4.72 -16.71 11.07
CA ASP A 135 -4.21 -16.66 9.70
C ASP A 135 -4.31 -15.23 9.12
N VAL A 136 -5.48 -14.59 9.23
CA VAL A 136 -5.66 -13.19 8.83
C VAL A 136 -4.71 -12.27 9.61
N ALA A 137 -4.64 -12.43 10.92
CA ALA A 137 -3.73 -11.65 11.76
C ALA A 137 -2.27 -11.83 11.31
N ASN A 138 -1.85 -13.07 11.00
CA ASN A 138 -0.49 -13.36 10.54
C ASN A 138 -0.19 -12.69 9.19
N ALA A 139 -1.12 -12.67 8.23
CA ALA A 139 -0.95 -11.96 6.97
C ALA A 139 -0.73 -10.45 7.18
N VAL A 140 -1.49 -9.85 8.11
CA VAL A 140 -1.31 -8.44 8.50
C VAL A 140 0.06 -8.21 9.15
N LEU A 141 0.48 -9.11 10.04
CA LEU A 141 1.80 -9.05 10.71
C LEU A 141 2.97 -9.26 9.74
N ASP A 142 2.78 -10.06 8.70
CA ASP A 142 3.76 -10.24 7.61
C ASP A 142 3.92 -8.96 6.77
N GLY A 143 2.96 -8.05 6.82
CA GLY A 143 3.01 -6.74 6.18
C GLY A 143 2.26 -6.67 4.84
N THR A 144 1.28 -7.56 4.58
CA THR A 144 0.39 -7.42 3.42
C THR A 144 -0.31 -6.06 3.40
N ASP A 145 -0.61 -5.54 2.22
CA ASP A 145 -1.36 -4.28 2.06
C ASP A 145 -2.86 -4.50 2.25
N ALA A 146 -3.36 -5.59 1.70
CA ALA A 146 -4.76 -5.97 1.80
C ALA A 146 -4.91 -7.48 2.01
N VAL A 147 -6.02 -7.85 2.62
CA VAL A 147 -6.53 -9.22 2.69
C VAL A 147 -7.81 -9.31 1.88
N MET A 148 -8.03 -10.40 1.16
CA MET A 148 -9.13 -10.53 0.23
C MET A 148 -10.05 -11.67 0.62
N LEU A 149 -11.34 -11.40 0.65
CA LEU A 149 -12.42 -12.39 0.71
C LEU A 149 -12.85 -12.79 -0.72
N SER A 150 -13.25 -14.00 -0.91
CA SER A 150 -13.70 -14.57 -2.19
C SER A 150 -15.11 -15.14 -2.06
N ALA A 151 -15.24 -16.45 -1.94
CA ALA A 151 -16.54 -17.13 -1.79
C ALA A 151 -17.29 -16.66 -0.53
N GLU A 152 -16.58 -16.27 0.51
CA GLU A 152 -17.13 -15.80 1.78
C GLU A 152 -18.09 -14.61 1.61
N THR A 153 -17.84 -13.76 0.61
CA THR A 153 -18.71 -12.62 0.29
C THR A 153 -19.50 -12.82 -1.00
N ALA A 154 -18.98 -13.59 -1.96
CA ALA A 154 -19.62 -13.79 -3.26
C ALA A 154 -20.77 -14.81 -3.22
N ALA A 155 -20.67 -15.83 -2.38
CA ALA A 155 -21.63 -16.93 -2.26
C ALA A 155 -21.99 -17.29 -0.81
N GLY A 156 -21.34 -16.65 0.18
CA GLY A 156 -21.55 -16.91 1.59
C GLY A 156 -22.91 -16.42 2.10
N GLN A 157 -23.35 -17.01 3.21
CA GLN A 157 -24.60 -16.63 3.89
C GLN A 157 -24.43 -15.39 4.79
N TYR A 158 -23.18 -15.03 5.15
CA TYR A 158 -22.86 -13.98 6.14
C TYR A 158 -21.82 -12.97 5.58
N PRO A 159 -22.04 -12.35 4.40
CA PRO A 159 -21.03 -11.51 3.76
C PRO A 159 -20.64 -10.27 4.57
N SER A 160 -21.62 -9.58 5.18
CA SER A 160 -21.36 -8.38 5.99
C SER A 160 -20.66 -8.70 7.30
N GLU A 161 -21.05 -9.79 7.96
CA GLU A 161 -20.44 -10.29 9.20
C GLU A 161 -19.00 -10.72 8.95
N THR A 162 -18.73 -11.33 7.80
CA THR A 162 -17.37 -11.76 7.39
C THR A 162 -16.46 -10.56 7.20
N VAL A 163 -16.89 -9.54 6.47
CA VAL A 163 -16.13 -8.29 6.31
C VAL A 163 -15.88 -7.64 7.67
N ALA A 164 -16.91 -7.55 8.52
CA ALA A 164 -16.77 -6.97 9.84
C ALA A 164 -15.83 -7.78 10.77
N ALA A 165 -15.86 -9.11 10.67
CA ALA A 165 -14.95 -9.98 11.43
C ALA A 165 -13.50 -9.78 10.95
N MET A 166 -13.25 -9.80 9.65
CA MET A 166 -11.94 -9.55 9.07
C MET A 166 -11.39 -8.19 9.46
N ALA A 167 -12.19 -7.14 9.38
CA ALA A 167 -11.78 -5.79 9.79
C ALA A 167 -11.36 -5.73 11.27
N ARG A 168 -12.12 -6.37 12.17
CA ARG A 168 -11.74 -6.45 13.59
C ARG A 168 -10.42 -7.17 13.82
N VAL A 169 -10.14 -8.23 13.06
CA VAL A 169 -8.87 -8.97 13.14
C VAL A 169 -7.71 -8.10 12.66
N CYS A 170 -7.87 -7.42 11.53
CA CYS A 170 -6.85 -6.49 11.02
C CYS A 170 -6.53 -5.40 12.05
N LEU A 171 -7.55 -4.72 12.58
CA LEU A 171 -7.38 -3.69 13.62
C LEU A 171 -6.73 -4.24 14.90
N GLY A 172 -7.02 -5.50 15.26
CA GLY A 172 -6.38 -6.18 16.37
C GLY A 172 -4.90 -6.43 16.15
N ALA A 173 -4.53 -6.92 14.97
CA ALA A 173 -3.16 -7.18 14.58
C ALA A 173 -2.32 -5.90 14.47
N GLU A 174 -2.90 -4.81 13.97
CA GLU A 174 -2.24 -3.51 13.81
C GLU A 174 -1.86 -2.83 15.14
N LYS A 175 -2.42 -3.26 16.26
CA LYS A 175 -2.03 -2.78 17.60
C LYS A 175 -0.68 -3.29 18.06
N ILE A 176 -0.11 -4.29 17.40
CA ILE A 176 1.17 -4.91 17.80
C ILE A 176 2.33 -3.98 17.42
N PRO A 177 3.12 -3.46 18.39
CA PRO A 177 4.14 -2.44 18.11
C PRO A 177 5.23 -2.87 17.13
N SER A 178 5.53 -4.18 17.05
CA SER A 178 6.62 -4.69 16.19
C SER A 178 6.39 -4.47 14.70
N ILE A 179 5.14 -4.28 14.25
CA ILE A 179 4.82 -4.01 12.85
C ILE A 179 4.87 -2.52 12.49
N ASN A 180 4.95 -1.67 13.50
CA ASN A 180 4.97 -0.22 13.35
C ASN A 180 6.39 0.35 13.26
N VAL A 181 7.41 -0.50 13.20
CA VAL A 181 8.82 -0.10 13.10
C VAL A 181 9.48 -0.81 11.94
N SER A 182 9.96 -0.04 10.99
CA SER A 182 10.68 -0.54 9.81
C SER A 182 12.18 -0.39 10.02
N LYS A 183 12.85 -1.48 10.44
CA LYS A 183 14.32 -1.49 10.59
C LYS A 183 15.06 -1.83 9.30
N HIS A 184 14.38 -2.43 8.33
CA HIS A 184 15.01 -3.06 7.16
C HIS A 184 15.46 -2.09 6.05
N ARG A 185 15.20 -0.78 6.21
CA ARG A 185 15.61 0.26 5.24
C ARG A 185 16.59 1.29 5.79
N LEU A 186 17.02 1.16 7.05
CA LEU A 186 17.93 2.14 7.67
C LEU A 186 19.33 2.13 7.04
N ASP A 187 19.77 0.96 6.55
CA ASP A 187 21.11 0.77 5.98
C ASP A 187 21.09 0.59 4.45
N VAL A 188 19.97 0.95 3.80
CA VAL A 188 19.81 0.83 2.33
C VAL A 188 20.18 2.14 1.66
N GLN A 189 20.96 2.05 0.58
CA GLN A 189 21.17 3.19 -0.34
C GLN A 189 19.96 3.26 -1.28
N PHE A 190 19.47 4.47 -1.51
CA PHE A 190 18.32 4.71 -2.37
C PHE A 190 18.77 5.16 -3.76
N ASP A 191 18.18 4.57 -4.79
CA ASP A 191 18.49 4.87 -6.19
C ASP A 191 17.74 6.12 -6.69
N ASN A 192 16.74 6.58 -5.95
CA ASN A 192 15.96 7.76 -6.34
C ASN A 192 15.61 8.65 -5.15
N VAL A 193 15.39 9.93 -5.46
CA VAL A 193 15.11 10.98 -4.46
C VAL A 193 13.78 10.74 -3.75
N GLU A 194 12.77 10.18 -4.44
CA GLU A 194 11.44 9.95 -3.85
C GLU A 194 11.50 8.94 -2.71
N GLU A 195 12.27 7.87 -2.85
CA GLU A 195 12.47 6.89 -1.77
C GLU A 195 13.22 7.48 -0.58
N ALA A 196 14.24 8.28 -0.84
CA ALA A 196 14.99 8.97 0.21
C ALA A 196 14.10 9.95 0.98
N ILE A 197 13.23 10.68 0.29
CA ILE A 197 12.24 11.59 0.88
C ILE A 197 11.23 10.81 1.73
N ALA A 198 10.65 9.74 1.17
CA ALA A 198 9.71 8.90 1.89
C ALA A 198 10.35 8.32 3.17
N MET A 199 11.59 7.85 3.07
CA MET A 199 12.33 7.35 4.23
C MET A 199 12.56 8.44 5.28
N SER A 200 12.96 9.65 4.88
CA SER A 200 13.19 10.77 5.79
C SER A 200 11.90 11.18 6.51
N ALA A 201 10.80 11.28 5.78
CA ALA A 201 9.49 11.59 6.36
C ALA A 201 9.03 10.52 7.36
N MET A 202 9.18 9.25 7.00
CA MET A 202 8.80 8.14 7.86
C MET A 202 9.73 7.97 9.06
N TYR A 203 11.02 8.25 8.89
CA TYR A 203 11.95 8.31 10.01
C TYR A 203 11.53 9.38 11.01
N ALA A 204 11.24 10.61 10.53
CA ALA A 204 10.73 11.69 11.37
C ALA A 204 9.40 11.29 12.04
N ALA A 205 8.45 10.69 11.30
CA ALA A 205 7.17 10.23 11.84
C ALA A 205 7.33 9.22 12.98
N ASN A 206 8.27 8.30 12.87
CA ASN A 206 8.49 7.25 13.85
C ASN A 206 9.32 7.69 15.07
N HIS A 207 10.08 8.79 14.97
CA HIS A 207 11.01 9.20 16.02
C HIS A 207 10.68 10.58 16.64
N LEU A 208 9.91 11.41 15.96
CA LEU A 208 9.45 12.67 16.52
C LEU A 208 8.21 12.45 17.39
N LYS A 209 8.35 12.76 18.67
CA LYS A 209 7.25 12.57 19.63
C LYS A 209 6.09 13.51 19.30
N GLY A 210 4.89 12.95 19.28
CA GLY A 210 3.64 13.70 19.12
C GLY A 210 3.14 13.81 17.68
N VAL A 211 3.83 13.21 16.70
CA VAL A 211 3.29 13.09 15.33
C VAL A 211 2.07 12.18 15.35
N THR A 212 0.97 12.64 14.76
CA THR A 212 -0.32 11.93 14.74
C THR A 212 -0.70 11.42 13.35
N ALA A 213 -0.17 12.02 12.29
CA ALA A 213 -0.47 11.62 10.92
C ALA A 213 0.63 12.05 9.93
N ILE A 214 0.60 11.42 8.76
CA ILE A 214 1.43 11.77 7.60
C ILE A 214 0.48 12.16 6.46
N ILE A 215 0.77 13.25 5.79
CA ILE A 215 0.01 13.76 4.64
C ILE A 215 0.94 13.70 3.42
N THR A 216 0.52 13.00 2.38
CA THR A 216 1.24 12.94 1.11
C THR A 216 0.41 13.60 0.03
N MET A 217 0.86 14.74 -0.47
CA MET A 217 0.26 15.40 -1.63
C MET A 217 0.84 14.75 -2.88
N THR A 218 -0.02 14.14 -3.71
CA THR A 218 0.46 13.28 -4.80
C THR A 218 -0.43 13.38 -6.03
N GLU A 219 0.18 13.45 -7.20
CA GLU A 219 -0.53 13.41 -8.49
C GLU A 219 -0.75 11.97 -8.96
N SER A 220 0.22 11.08 -8.77
CA SER A 220 0.23 9.71 -9.29
C SER A 220 0.03 8.61 -8.24
N GLY A 221 0.01 8.98 -6.95
CA GLY A 221 -0.01 8.02 -5.84
C GLY A 221 1.36 7.44 -5.48
N ARG A 222 2.44 7.81 -6.22
CA ARG A 222 3.77 7.22 -6.01
C ARG A 222 4.35 7.57 -4.64
N THR A 223 4.25 8.81 -4.20
CA THR A 223 4.72 9.22 -2.87
C THR A 223 3.98 8.46 -1.76
N ALA A 224 2.67 8.31 -1.89
CA ALA A 224 1.87 7.52 -0.94
C ALA A 224 2.31 6.03 -0.92
N LEU A 225 2.60 5.44 -2.10
CA LEU A 225 3.12 4.08 -2.18
C LEU A 225 4.46 3.97 -1.43
N MET A 226 5.43 4.83 -1.73
CA MET A 226 6.77 4.79 -1.11
C MET A 226 6.67 4.95 0.42
N THR A 227 5.85 5.89 0.88
CA THR A 227 5.60 6.13 2.30
C THR A 227 4.98 4.88 2.96
N SER A 228 4.01 4.23 2.32
CA SER A 228 3.36 3.02 2.83
C SER A 228 4.28 1.79 2.90
N ARG A 229 5.39 1.78 2.14
CA ARG A 229 6.39 0.68 2.21
C ARG A 229 7.19 0.68 3.51
N ILE A 230 7.20 1.82 4.21
CA ILE A 230 7.92 1.99 5.47
C ILE A 230 6.88 1.94 6.59
N SER A 231 6.95 0.91 7.45
CA SER A 231 5.95 0.70 8.49
C SER A 231 5.95 1.84 9.51
N SER A 232 4.76 2.32 9.82
CA SER A 232 4.44 3.24 10.91
C SER A 232 3.07 2.88 11.47
N GLY A 233 2.83 3.16 12.74
CA GLY A 233 1.52 3.08 13.35
C GLY A 233 0.62 4.28 13.05
N LEU A 234 1.08 5.24 12.22
CA LEU A 234 0.37 6.46 11.91
C LEU A 234 -0.39 6.35 10.59
N PRO A 235 -1.58 6.96 10.48
CA PRO A 235 -2.31 7.03 9.23
C PRO A 235 -1.57 7.91 8.21
N ILE A 236 -1.64 7.50 6.94
CA ILE A 236 -1.11 8.23 5.79
C ILE A 236 -2.30 8.73 4.98
N PHE A 237 -2.46 10.04 4.85
CA PHE A 237 -3.48 10.63 4.00
C PHE A 237 -2.90 10.95 2.64
N ALA A 238 -3.34 10.20 1.60
CA ALA A 238 -2.98 10.47 0.21
C ALA A 238 -3.95 11.50 -0.37
N MET A 239 -3.46 12.72 -0.59
CA MET A 239 -4.28 13.83 -1.07
C MET A 239 -4.02 14.08 -2.54
N SER A 240 -5.06 13.97 -3.36
CA SER A 240 -4.99 14.17 -4.81
C SER A 240 -6.29 14.74 -5.36
N ARG A 241 -6.17 15.52 -6.43
CA ARG A 241 -7.32 15.97 -7.26
C ARG A 241 -7.80 14.89 -8.23
N HIS A 242 -6.98 13.87 -8.50
CA HIS A 242 -7.29 12.83 -9.47
C HIS A 242 -8.00 11.66 -8.82
N GLU A 243 -9.26 11.43 -9.21
CA GLU A 243 -10.07 10.32 -8.71
C GLU A 243 -9.37 8.96 -8.90
N ARG A 244 -8.74 8.75 -10.06
CA ARG A 244 -7.96 7.55 -10.33
C ARG A 244 -6.84 7.34 -9.32
N THR A 245 -6.13 8.39 -8.94
CA THR A 245 -5.06 8.30 -7.93
C THR A 245 -5.63 7.92 -6.57
N LEU A 246 -6.79 8.46 -6.21
CA LEU A 246 -7.49 8.10 -4.98
C LEU A 246 -7.85 6.61 -4.97
N ASN A 247 -8.41 6.10 -6.08
CA ASN A 247 -8.77 4.69 -6.22
C ASN A 247 -7.53 3.78 -6.10
N LEU A 248 -6.43 4.13 -6.78
CA LEU A 248 -5.18 3.36 -6.71
C LEU A 248 -4.60 3.33 -5.30
N THR A 249 -4.57 4.47 -4.61
CA THR A 249 -3.95 4.58 -3.29
C THR A 249 -4.77 3.92 -2.18
N ALA A 250 -6.06 3.67 -2.40
CA ALA A 250 -6.93 2.97 -1.46
C ALA A 250 -6.48 1.53 -1.16
N LEU A 251 -5.68 0.92 -2.06
CA LEU A 251 -5.11 -0.42 -1.85
C LEU A 251 -3.88 -0.42 -0.92
N TYR A 252 -3.20 0.71 -0.76
CA TYR A 252 -1.91 0.75 -0.06
C TYR A 252 -2.10 0.72 1.45
N ARG A 253 -1.28 -0.06 2.13
CA ARG A 253 -1.35 -0.24 3.59
C ARG A 253 -1.22 1.09 4.34
N GLY A 254 -2.17 1.33 5.24
CA GLY A 254 -2.20 2.51 6.10
C GLY A 254 -2.51 3.82 5.38
N VAL A 255 -2.89 3.75 4.09
CA VAL A 255 -3.21 4.93 3.28
C VAL A 255 -4.73 5.14 3.23
N THR A 256 -5.14 6.35 3.52
CA THR A 256 -6.51 6.84 3.32
C THR A 256 -6.50 7.89 2.23
N PRO A 257 -7.12 7.62 1.07
CA PRO A 257 -7.22 8.60 -0.01
C PRO A 257 -8.21 9.70 0.36
N VAL A 258 -7.83 10.95 0.07
CA VAL A 258 -8.69 12.13 0.31
C VAL A 258 -8.65 13.02 -0.90
N HIS A 259 -9.82 13.32 -1.48
CA HIS A 259 -9.89 14.28 -2.57
C HIS A 259 -9.49 15.67 -2.07
N PHE A 260 -8.52 16.27 -2.77
CA PHE A 260 -8.00 17.58 -2.48
C PHE A 260 -7.54 18.26 -3.76
N ASP A 261 -8.09 19.41 -4.02
CA ASP A 261 -7.67 20.29 -5.09
C ASP A 261 -7.46 21.70 -4.52
N SER A 262 -6.35 22.34 -4.85
CA SER A 262 -6.00 23.68 -4.40
C SER A 262 -5.45 24.49 -5.57
N ALA A 263 -5.82 25.75 -5.62
CA ALA A 263 -5.23 26.74 -6.53
C ALA A 263 -3.91 27.30 -5.99
N ASN A 264 -3.57 26.98 -4.74
CA ASN A 264 -2.35 27.41 -4.08
C ASN A 264 -1.28 26.34 -4.14
N ASP A 265 -0.03 26.75 -3.96
CA ASP A 265 1.15 25.90 -3.95
C ASP A 265 1.88 25.97 -2.61
N GLY A 266 2.82 25.06 -2.40
CA GLY A 266 3.74 25.07 -1.27
C GLY A 266 3.03 25.06 0.07
N VAL A 267 3.43 25.98 0.95
CA VAL A 267 2.96 26.07 2.35
C VAL A 267 1.46 26.39 2.41
N ALA A 268 0.94 27.16 1.47
CA ALA A 268 -0.48 27.53 1.46
C ALA A 268 -1.35 26.30 1.16
N ALA A 269 -1.01 25.53 0.14
CA ALA A 269 -1.71 24.27 -0.18
C ALA A 269 -1.61 23.25 0.97
N ALA A 270 -0.43 23.14 1.59
CA ALA A 270 -0.25 22.25 2.75
C ALA A 270 -1.15 22.66 3.94
N SER A 271 -1.28 23.97 4.20
CA SER A 271 -2.19 24.50 5.23
C SER A 271 -3.65 24.20 4.93
N GLU A 272 -4.08 24.33 3.68
CA GLU A 272 -5.42 23.97 3.25
C GLU A 272 -5.70 22.47 3.43
N ALA A 273 -4.75 21.62 3.05
CA ALA A 273 -4.83 20.17 3.23
C ALA A 273 -5.02 19.77 4.69
N VAL A 274 -4.24 20.36 5.60
CA VAL A 274 -4.37 20.14 7.05
C VAL A 274 -5.73 20.61 7.56
N ASN A 275 -6.18 21.79 7.14
CA ASN A 275 -7.49 22.33 7.51
C ASN A 275 -8.63 21.41 7.03
N LEU A 276 -8.56 20.93 5.78
CA LEU A 276 -9.54 19.99 5.25
C LEU A 276 -9.62 18.71 6.09
N LEU A 277 -8.48 18.12 6.47
CA LEU A 277 -8.45 16.91 7.29
C LEU A 277 -8.99 17.16 8.71
N ARG A 278 -8.72 18.33 9.27
CA ARG A 278 -9.30 18.74 10.56
C ARG A 278 -10.83 18.91 10.44
N ASP A 279 -11.31 19.58 9.40
CA ASP A 279 -12.74 19.83 9.21
C ASP A 279 -13.51 18.52 8.92
N LYS A 280 -12.83 17.51 8.35
CA LYS A 280 -13.36 16.14 8.20
C LYS A 280 -13.27 15.30 9.50
N GLY A 281 -12.67 15.83 10.57
CA GLY A 281 -12.52 15.13 11.85
C GLY A 281 -11.40 14.11 11.91
N TYR A 282 -10.50 14.07 10.95
CA TYR A 282 -9.32 13.20 10.97
C TYR A 282 -8.20 13.74 11.85
N LEU A 283 -8.13 15.06 12.01
CA LEU A 283 -7.14 15.75 12.83
C LEU A 283 -7.82 16.65 13.85
N MET A 284 -7.13 16.87 14.96
CA MET A 284 -7.56 17.80 16.00
C MET A 284 -6.66 19.04 16.03
N SER A 285 -7.17 20.13 16.60
CA SER A 285 -6.35 21.32 16.82
C SER A 285 -5.21 21.00 17.81
N GLY A 286 -3.98 21.26 17.40
CA GLY A 286 -2.79 20.93 18.17
C GLY A 286 -2.06 19.65 17.72
N ASP A 287 -2.63 18.88 16.81
CA ASP A 287 -1.95 17.74 16.22
C ASP A 287 -0.70 18.16 15.44
N LEU A 288 0.35 17.38 15.58
CA LEU A 288 1.58 17.50 14.80
C LEU A 288 1.52 16.52 13.63
N VAL A 289 1.66 17.03 12.41
CA VAL A 289 1.63 16.21 11.20
C VAL A 289 2.85 16.44 10.33
N ILE A 290 3.23 15.44 9.56
CA ILE A 290 4.28 15.54 8.55
C ILE A 290 3.61 15.62 7.19
N VAL A 291 3.94 16.66 6.42
CA VAL A 291 3.45 16.85 5.05
C VAL A 291 4.59 16.68 4.07
N THR A 292 4.38 15.83 3.06
CA THR A 292 5.26 15.70 1.90
C THR A 292 4.56 16.20 0.66
N GLN A 293 5.24 17.02 -0.12
CA GLN A 293 4.71 17.57 -1.38
C GLN A 293 5.83 17.76 -2.40
N GLY A 294 5.50 17.74 -3.69
CA GLY A 294 6.39 18.15 -4.76
C GLY A 294 6.41 19.67 -4.90
N ASP A 295 7.52 20.23 -5.41
CA ASP A 295 7.63 21.65 -5.73
C ASP A 295 7.24 21.91 -7.21
N VAL A 296 6.74 23.13 -7.46
CA VAL A 296 6.31 23.62 -8.79
C VAL A 296 7.45 23.66 -9.81
N MET A 297 8.69 23.71 -9.36
CA MET A 297 9.89 23.83 -10.19
C MET A 297 10.47 22.51 -10.70
N SER A 298 9.75 21.40 -10.59
CA SER A 298 10.25 20.03 -10.91
C SER A 298 11.50 19.65 -10.11
N THR A 299 11.87 20.42 -9.13
CA THR A 299 12.92 20.14 -8.16
C THR A 299 12.26 19.49 -6.96
N TRP A 300 12.67 18.25 -6.66
CA TRP A 300 12.19 17.53 -5.48
C TRP A 300 12.72 18.22 -4.23
N VAL A 301 11.88 19.02 -3.59
CA VAL A 301 12.18 19.60 -2.29
C VAL A 301 11.37 18.86 -1.24
N LEU A 302 12.05 18.22 -0.31
CA LEU A 302 11.44 17.69 0.90
C LEU A 302 11.07 18.89 1.79
N LEU A 303 9.81 19.28 1.78
CA LEU A 303 9.27 20.16 2.82
C LEU A 303 8.61 19.26 3.88
N ILE A 304 9.34 19.01 4.97
CA ILE A 304 8.73 18.46 6.17
C ILE A 304 8.18 19.65 6.96
N HIS A 305 6.87 19.81 6.91
CA HIS A 305 6.20 20.82 7.72
C HIS A 305 5.61 20.14 8.96
N ALA A 306 5.98 20.67 10.11
CA ALA A 306 5.30 20.37 11.36
C ALA A 306 4.25 21.46 11.60
N TYR A 307 2.98 21.06 11.64
CA TYR A 307 1.87 21.97 11.95
C TYR A 307 1.53 21.84 13.43
N PHE A 308 1.66 22.95 14.14
CA PHE A 308 1.28 23.05 15.53
C PHE A 308 0.36 24.27 15.73
N ASN A 309 -0.80 24.09 16.34
CA ASN A 309 -1.80 25.15 16.59
C ASN A 309 -2.25 25.95 15.34
N GLY A 310 -2.37 25.29 14.20
CA GLY A 310 -2.80 25.96 12.95
C GLY A 310 -1.74 26.92 12.35
N ARG A 311 -0.52 26.90 12.85
CA ARG A 311 0.62 27.64 12.28
C ARG A 311 1.67 26.66 11.77
N VAL A 312 2.20 26.96 10.59
CA VAL A 312 3.36 26.25 10.04
C VAL A 312 4.56 26.60 10.88
N SER A 313 5.16 25.65 11.59
CA SER A 313 6.52 25.79 12.05
C SER A 313 7.44 25.09 11.07
N THR A 314 8.16 25.83 10.24
CA THR A 314 9.38 25.31 9.63
C THR A 314 10.29 24.88 10.78
N LEU A 315 10.88 23.69 10.71
CA LEU A 315 11.92 23.31 11.66
C LEU A 315 12.91 24.48 11.73
N PRO A 316 13.21 25.03 12.93
CA PRO A 316 14.08 26.18 13.02
C PRO A 316 15.42 25.82 12.42
N ASP A 317 15.96 26.72 11.59
CA ASP A 317 17.37 26.69 11.18
C ASP A 317 18.23 26.34 12.38
N ALA A 318 18.98 25.27 12.31
CA ALA A 318 19.86 24.79 13.37
C ALA A 318 21.02 25.80 13.71
N ALA A 319 20.90 27.05 13.28
CA ALA A 319 21.92 28.08 13.36
C ALA A 319 21.63 29.19 14.37
N LYS A 320 20.59 29.11 15.21
CA LYS A 320 20.39 30.12 16.28
C LYS A 320 20.24 29.47 17.64
N THR A 321 21.37 29.05 18.20
CA THR A 321 21.52 28.83 19.63
C THR A 321 21.43 30.17 20.38
N PRO A 322 20.47 30.39 21.29
CA PRO A 322 20.56 31.50 22.22
C PRO A 322 21.68 31.21 23.22
N HIS A 323 22.59 32.13 23.35
CA HIS A 323 23.57 32.17 24.44
C HIS A 323 22.87 31.95 25.79
N ARG A 324 23.26 30.92 26.52
CA ARG A 324 22.96 30.80 27.95
C ARG A 324 23.70 31.92 28.70
N PRO A 325 23.02 32.67 29.57
CA PRO A 325 23.72 33.52 30.52
C PRO A 325 24.48 32.66 31.54
N THR A 326 25.76 32.89 31.69
CA THR A 326 26.60 32.40 32.79
C THR A 326 26.05 32.96 34.09
N VAL A 327 25.61 32.07 34.99
CA VAL A 327 25.38 32.44 36.41
C VAL A 327 26.70 32.26 37.14
N GLN A 328 27.13 33.36 37.76
CA GLN A 328 28.18 33.37 38.78
C GLN A 328 27.72 32.69 40.07
#